data_777450b6c534f60aaf56926f26c4e734
#
_entry.id   777450b6c534f60aaf56926f26c4e734
#
_cell.length_a   1.000
_cell.length_b   1.000
_cell.length_c   1.000
_cell.angle_alpha   90.00
_cell.angle_beta   90.00
_cell.angle_gamma   90.00
#
_symmetry.space_group_name_H-M   'P 1'
#
loop_
_entity.id
_entity.type
_entity.pdbx_description
1 polymer ?
#
loop_
_entity_poly.entity_id
_entity_poly.type
_entity_poly.pdbx_seq_one_letter_code
_entity_poly.pdbx_strand_id
1 'polypeptide(L)'
;VNGFDFDKLMLTAMAVTRNLNHVVDKTSYPVKAAENSNKRHRPLGLGVQGLADVFQMMGMPYGSEEAKKLNHDIFETIYYGAAKMSVELAQLHGVYESYPNSPTSHGLLNFDLWNHTPSSRWDWAGLKQQMKKFGMRNSLLVALMPTASSASILGNTESFEPRTSNLYVRRVLSGEFMIMNKYLERACKKRNLWNK
;
A
#
# COMPACT_ATOMS: atom_id res chain seq x y z
N VAL A 1 -11.00 -9.04 12.23
CA VAL A 1 -9.80 -9.78 12.63
C VAL A 1 -9.26 -9.10 13.87
N ASN A 2 -9.37 -9.75 15.03
CA ASN A 2 -8.87 -9.20 16.30
C ASN A 2 -7.34 -9.10 16.24
N GLY A 3 -6.81 -7.88 16.35
CA GLY A 3 -5.38 -7.62 16.44
C GLY A 3 -4.73 -6.85 15.28
N PHE A 4 -5.41 -6.59 14.16
CA PHE A 4 -4.88 -5.72 13.10
C PHE A 4 -5.41 -4.28 13.28
N ASP A 5 -4.51 -3.31 13.35
CA ASP A 5 -4.83 -1.90 13.60
C ASP A 5 -5.07 -1.15 12.27
N PHE A 6 -6.31 -1.15 11.83
CA PHE A 6 -6.72 -0.50 10.57
C PHE A 6 -6.69 1.04 10.70
N ASP A 7 -6.97 1.60 11.86
CA ASP A 7 -6.94 3.05 12.08
C ASP A 7 -5.51 3.57 11.92
N LYS A 8 -4.55 2.88 12.52
CA LYS A 8 -3.13 3.19 12.35
C LYS A 8 -2.67 3.03 10.91
N LEU A 9 -3.14 1.98 10.20
CA LEU A 9 -2.84 1.79 8.78
C LEU A 9 -3.37 2.95 7.95
N MET A 10 -4.62 3.37 8.17
CA MET A 10 -5.25 4.49 7.48
C MET A 10 -4.48 5.79 7.69
N LEU A 11 -4.14 6.11 8.95
CA LEU A 11 -3.34 7.30 9.27
C LEU A 11 -1.94 7.25 8.65
N THR A 12 -1.32 6.07 8.60
CA THR A 12 -0.03 5.86 7.93
C THR A 12 -0.14 6.09 6.43
N ALA A 13 -1.18 5.55 5.77
CA ALA A 13 -1.43 5.78 4.35
C ALA A 13 -1.64 7.28 4.03
N MET A 14 -2.37 8.00 4.89
CA MET A 14 -2.52 9.45 4.78
C MET A 14 -1.17 10.19 4.87
N ALA A 15 -0.35 9.86 5.88
CA ALA A 15 0.94 10.49 6.08
C ALA A 15 1.89 10.23 4.90
N VAL A 16 1.96 8.99 4.42
CA VAL A 16 2.80 8.63 3.25
C VAL A 16 2.32 9.31 1.99
N THR A 17 1.01 9.39 1.75
CA THR A 17 0.43 10.11 0.61
C THR A 17 0.82 11.58 0.62
N ARG A 18 0.75 12.25 1.78
CA ARG A 18 1.22 13.63 1.94
C ARG A 18 2.70 13.77 1.60
N ASN A 19 3.54 12.86 2.12
CA ASN A 19 4.98 12.89 1.89
C ASN A 19 5.31 12.66 0.41
N LEU A 20 4.69 11.68 -0.24
CA LEU A 20 4.89 11.42 -1.67
C LEU A 20 4.42 12.60 -2.54
N ASN A 21 3.32 13.27 -2.16
CA ASN A 21 2.90 14.49 -2.86
C ASN A 21 3.96 15.58 -2.79
N HIS A 22 4.66 15.75 -1.65
CA HIS A 22 5.78 16.69 -1.53
C HIS A 22 6.99 16.25 -2.36
N VAL A 23 7.25 14.95 -2.50
CA VAL A 23 8.31 14.43 -3.37
C VAL A 23 8.11 14.89 -4.81
N VAL A 24 6.87 14.87 -5.34
CA VAL A 24 6.56 15.39 -6.68
C VAL A 24 7.04 16.83 -6.86
N ASP A 25 6.90 17.66 -5.84
CA ASP A 25 7.31 19.07 -5.90
C ASP A 25 8.81 19.29 -5.69
N LYS A 26 9.47 18.44 -4.91
CA LYS A 26 10.86 18.59 -4.49
C LYS A 26 11.88 17.81 -5.32
N THR A 27 11.43 16.85 -6.13
CA THR A 27 12.30 16.02 -6.95
C THR A 27 12.98 16.86 -8.05
N SER A 28 14.29 16.64 -8.24
CA SER A 28 15.02 17.11 -9.40
C SER A 28 14.77 16.19 -10.58
N TYR A 29 14.08 16.66 -11.58
CA TYR A 29 13.74 15.87 -12.76
C TYR A 29 14.88 15.89 -13.78
N PRO A 30 15.30 14.73 -14.32
CA PRO A 30 16.43 14.65 -15.26
C PRO A 30 16.13 15.29 -16.61
N VAL A 31 14.87 15.34 -17.02
CA VAL A 31 14.41 15.93 -18.27
C VAL A 31 13.11 16.71 -18.08
N LYS A 32 12.92 17.75 -18.87
CA LYS A 32 11.74 18.63 -18.77
C LYS A 32 10.41 17.91 -19.03
N ALA A 33 10.42 16.91 -19.92
CA ALA A 33 9.23 16.09 -20.21
C ALA A 33 8.75 15.32 -18.99
N ALA A 34 9.67 14.76 -18.19
CA ALA A 34 9.34 14.07 -16.94
C ALA A 34 8.77 15.05 -15.89
N GLU A 35 9.37 16.23 -15.76
CA GLU A 35 8.86 17.28 -14.86
C GLU A 35 7.43 17.68 -15.26
N ASN A 36 7.21 17.99 -16.53
CA ASN A 36 5.90 18.41 -17.03
C ASN A 36 4.83 17.33 -16.77
N SER A 37 5.14 16.06 -17.06
CA SER A 37 4.22 14.94 -16.83
C SER A 37 3.90 14.78 -15.35
N ASN A 38 4.91 14.75 -14.49
CA ASN A 38 4.70 14.54 -13.05
C ASN A 38 3.97 15.72 -12.38
N LYS A 39 4.29 16.94 -12.71
CA LYS A 39 3.61 18.12 -12.16
C LYS A 39 2.17 18.23 -12.66
N ARG A 40 1.92 17.90 -13.94
CA ARG A 40 0.60 17.95 -14.57
C ARG A 40 -0.36 16.90 -14.00
N HIS A 41 0.10 15.67 -13.79
CA HIS A 41 -0.75 14.56 -13.39
C HIS A 41 -0.64 14.21 -11.90
N ARG A 42 0.46 14.57 -11.24
CA ARG A 42 0.76 14.29 -9.83
C ARG A 42 0.47 12.82 -9.42
N PRO A 43 0.96 11.81 -10.19
CA PRO A 43 0.72 10.42 -9.88
C PRO A 43 1.53 10.00 -8.66
N LEU A 44 0.93 9.18 -7.79
CA LEU A 44 1.58 8.52 -6.68
C LEU A 44 1.48 7.00 -6.84
N GLY A 45 2.39 6.27 -6.21
CA GLY A 45 2.39 4.81 -6.19
C GLY A 45 2.63 4.32 -4.77
N LEU A 46 1.57 4.29 -3.94
CA LEU A 46 1.63 3.74 -2.60
C LEU A 46 1.53 2.22 -2.68
N GLY A 47 2.54 1.51 -2.20
CA GLY A 47 2.57 0.05 -2.16
C GLY A 47 2.82 -0.49 -0.76
N VAL A 48 2.93 -1.81 -0.65
CA VAL A 48 3.17 -2.54 0.59
C VAL A 48 4.37 -3.45 0.46
N GLN A 49 4.89 -3.90 1.59
CA GLN A 49 5.80 -5.05 1.74
C GLN A 49 5.46 -5.79 3.03
N GLY A 50 5.77 -7.08 3.09
CA GLY A 50 5.53 -7.89 4.27
C GLY A 50 4.09 -8.36 4.46
N LEU A 51 3.26 -8.40 3.42
CA LEU A 51 1.88 -8.89 3.53
C LEU A 51 1.85 -10.36 3.99
N ALA A 52 2.70 -11.22 3.42
CA ALA A 52 2.80 -12.61 3.84
C ALA A 52 3.31 -12.75 5.28
N ASP A 53 4.18 -11.85 5.73
CA ASP A 53 4.60 -11.81 7.14
C ASP A 53 3.43 -11.51 8.08
N VAL A 54 2.51 -10.59 7.69
CA VAL A 54 1.29 -10.31 8.47
C VAL A 54 0.44 -11.58 8.61
N PHE A 55 0.19 -12.29 7.51
CA PHE A 55 -0.58 -13.55 7.58
C PHE A 55 0.08 -14.59 8.48
N GLN A 56 1.40 -14.75 8.38
CA GLN A 56 2.14 -15.68 9.23
C GLN A 56 2.12 -15.27 10.72
N MET A 57 2.24 -13.97 11.01
CA MET A 57 2.13 -13.45 12.38
C MET A 57 0.75 -13.69 12.98
N MET A 58 -0.29 -13.66 12.18
CA MET A 58 -1.68 -13.89 12.58
C MET A 58 -2.08 -15.36 12.52
N GLY A 59 -1.17 -16.26 12.12
CA GLY A 59 -1.43 -17.70 12.01
C GLY A 59 -2.37 -18.06 10.86
N MET A 60 -2.46 -17.24 9.83
CA MET A 60 -3.32 -17.45 8.66
C MET A 60 -2.54 -18.08 7.52
N PRO A 61 -2.99 -19.21 6.95
CA PRO A 61 -2.46 -19.71 5.68
C PRO A 61 -2.67 -18.68 4.56
N TYR A 62 -1.68 -18.50 3.70
CA TYR A 62 -1.68 -17.46 2.66
C TYR A 62 -2.90 -17.50 1.73
N GLY A 63 -3.44 -18.67 1.42
CA GLY A 63 -4.62 -18.82 0.55
C GLY A 63 -5.95 -18.99 1.28
N SER A 64 -5.99 -18.83 2.61
CA SER A 64 -7.21 -19.02 3.40
C SER A 64 -8.23 -17.89 3.19
N GLU A 65 -9.50 -18.14 3.46
CA GLU A 65 -10.56 -17.13 3.35
C GLU A 65 -10.36 -15.97 4.33
N GLU A 66 -9.80 -16.26 5.52
CA GLU A 66 -9.45 -15.23 6.50
C GLU A 66 -8.34 -14.32 5.98
N ALA A 67 -7.32 -14.88 5.32
CA ALA A 67 -6.24 -14.10 4.70
C ALA A 67 -6.77 -13.26 3.53
N LYS A 68 -7.66 -13.81 2.69
CA LYS A 68 -8.31 -13.05 1.60
C LYS A 68 -9.11 -11.88 2.14
N LYS A 69 -9.91 -12.11 3.21
CA LYS A 69 -10.68 -11.05 3.85
C LYS A 69 -9.77 -9.97 4.45
N LEU A 70 -8.72 -10.36 5.15
CA LEU A 70 -7.75 -9.42 5.72
C LEU A 70 -7.04 -8.62 4.62
N ASN A 71 -6.65 -9.29 3.53
CA ASN A 71 -6.07 -8.64 2.35
C ASN A 71 -6.99 -7.55 1.79
N HIS A 72 -8.26 -7.89 1.56
CA HIS A 72 -9.26 -6.93 1.10
C HIS A 72 -9.34 -5.72 2.04
N ASP A 73 -9.50 -5.96 3.34
CA ASP A 73 -9.63 -4.91 4.36
C ASP A 73 -8.38 -4.02 4.46
N ILE A 74 -7.17 -4.59 4.29
CA ILE A 74 -5.90 -3.85 4.25
C ILE A 74 -5.86 -2.90 3.04
N PHE A 75 -6.10 -3.41 1.83
CA PHE A 75 -6.01 -2.59 0.62
C PHE A 75 -7.12 -1.56 0.51
N GLU A 76 -8.33 -1.90 0.96
CA GLU A 76 -9.42 -0.92 1.08
C GLU A 76 -9.02 0.23 2.02
N THR A 77 -8.41 -0.09 3.17
CA THR A 77 -7.94 0.91 4.14
C THR A 77 -6.86 1.81 3.57
N ILE A 78 -5.87 1.23 2.88
CA ILE A 78 -4.80 2.01 2.25
C ILE A 78 -5.37 2.96 1.19
N TYR A 79 -6.27 2.46 0.35
CA TYR A 79 -6.89 3.27 -0.70
C TYR A 79 -7.76 4.38 -0.13
N TYR A 80 -8.55 4.09 0.93
CA TYR A 80 -9.33 5.10 1.63
C TYR A 80 -8.45 6.20 2.23
N GLY A 81 -7.40 5.84 2.97
CA GLY A 81 -6.47 6.81 3.56
C GLY A 81 -5.77 7.67 2.51
N ALA A 82 -5.32 7.06 1.41
CA ALA A 82 -4.68 7.77 0.31
C ALA A 82 -5.65 8.74 -0.39
N ALA A 83 -6.87 8.29 -0.70
CA ALA A 83 -7.90 9.11 -1.33
C ALA A 83 -8.32 10.29 -0.43
N LYS A 84 -8.54 10.02 0.86
CA LYS A 84 -8.87 11.06 1.86
C LYS A 84 -7.80 12.13 1.93
N MET A 85 -6.52 11.75 2.04
CA MET A 85 -5.42 12.72 2.07
C MET A 85 -5.31 13.49 0.75
N SER A 86 -5.53 12.85 -0.41
CA SER A 86 -5.51 13.54 -1.70
C SER A 86 -6.62 14.58 -1.84
N VAL A 87 -7.79 14.35 -1.26
CA VAL A 87 -8.88 15.34 -1.18
C VAL A 87 -8.51 16.48 -0.24
N GLU A 88 -7.96 16.20 0.94
CA GLU A 88 -7.48 17.22 1.88
C GLU A 88 -6.38 18.10 1.25
N LEU A 89 -5.45 17.51 0.51
CA LEU A 89 -4.42 18.25 -0.23
C LEU A 89 -5.01 19.08 -1.38
N ALA A 90 -6.07 18.60 -2.04
CA ALA A 90 -6.75 19.37 -3.06
C ALA A 90 -7.48 20.60 -2.48
N GLN A 91 -8.04 20.47 -1.29
CA GLN A 91 -8.65 21.60 -0.58
C GLN A 91 -7.62 22.71 -0.26
N LEU A 92 -6.37 22.32 0.05
CA LEU A 92 -5.29 23.26 0.41
C LEU A 92 -4.56 23.83 -0.81
N HIS A 93 -4.35 23.02 -1.85
CA HIS A 93 -3.44 23.33 -2.94
C HIS A 93 -4.08 23.25 -4.34
N GLY A 94 -5.38 23.00 -4.41
CA GLY A 94 -6.10 22.77 -5.67
C GLY A 94 -5.88 21.38 -6.24
N VAL A 95 -6.63 21.06 -7.29
CA VAL A 95 -6.56 19.79 -8.01
C VAL A 95 -5.31 19.68 -8.88
N TYR A 96 -4.98 18.47 -9.37
CA TYR A 96 -3.96 18.32 -10.41
C TYR A 96 -4.45 18.86 -11.76
N GLU A 97 -3.55 19.33 -12.63
CA GLU A 97 -3.89 20.07 -13.86
C GLU A 97 -4.81 19.29 -14.80
N SER A 98 -4.60 17.99 -14.96
CA SER A 98 -5.42 17.13 -15.82
C SER A 98 -6.66 16.53 -15.11
N TYR A 99 -7.04 17.04 -13.94
CA TYR A 99 -8.22 16.60 -13.19
C TYR A 99 -9.54 16.71 -13.98
N PRO A 100 -9.81 17.81 -14.73
CA PRO A 100 -11.01 17.89 -15.55
C PRO A 100 -11.12 16.69 -16.51
N ASN A 101 -12.32 16.12 -16.60
CA ASN A 101 -12.64 14.91 -17.38
C ASN A 101 -12.01 13.58 -16.88
N SER A 102 -11.36 13.58 -15.72
CA SER A 102 -10.94 12.35 -15.08
C SER A 102 -12.13 11.60 -14.45
N PRO A 103 -12.05 10.27 -14.23
CA PRO A 103 -13.11 9.54 -13.52
C PRO A 103 -13.47 10.16 -12.17
N THR A 104 -12.46 10.62 -11.42
CA THR A 104 -12.67 11.24 -10.11
C THR A 104 -13.37 12.60 -10.20
N SER A 105 -13.27 13.34 -11.32
CA SER A 105 -14.03 14.56 -11.54
C SER A 105 -15.53 14.29 -11.73
N HIS A 106 -15.87 13.07 -12.15
CA HIS A 106 -17.25 12.57 -12.25
C HIS A 106 -17.71 11.84 -10.97
N GLY A 107 -16.91 11.86 -9.91
CA GLY A 107 -17.23 11.22 -8.64
C GLY A 107 -17.00 9.72 -8.59
N LEU A 108 -16.24 9.18 -9.56
CA LEU A 108 -15.95 7.75 -9.67
C LEU A 108 -14.56 7.43 -9.08
N LEU A 109 -14.51 6.45 -8.19
CA LEU A 109 -13.31 5.83 -7.66
C LEU A 109 -13.08 4.47 -8.33
N ASN A 110 -11.92 3.84 -8.10
CA ASN A 110 -11.57 2.58 -8.78
C ASN A 110 -12.60 1.48 -8.60
N PHE A 111 -13.16 1.33 -7.40
CA PHE A 111 -14.17 0.32 -7.14
C PHE A 111 -15.49 0.56 -7.91
N ASP A 112 -15.85 1.83 -8.20
CA ASP A 112 -16.99 2.15 -9.04
C ASP A 112 -16.75 1.69 -10.49
N LEU A 113 -15.53 1.90 -11.01
CA LEU A 113 -15.14 1.46 -12.36
C LEU A 113 -15.11 -0.07 -12.49
N TRP A 114 -14.89 -0.77 -11.39
CA TRP A 114 -14.89 -2.25 -11.33
C TRP A 114 -16.24 -2.86 -10.95
N ASN A 115 -17.29 -2.03 -10.79
CA ASN A 115 -18.60 -2.44 -10.30
C ASN A 115 -18.51 -3.23 -8.96
N HIS A 116 -17.60 -2.81 -8.08
CA HIS A 116 -17.41 -3.40 -6.77
C HIS A 116 -17.98 -2.49 -5.68
N THR A 117 -18.63 -3.07 -4.68
CA THR A 117 -19.13 -2.33 -3.52
C THR A 117 -18.11 -2.44 -2.39
N PRO A 118 -17.57 -1.31 -1.91
CA PRO A 118 -16.64 -1.31 -0.77
C PRO A 118 -17.37 -1.73 0.51
N SER A 119 -16.59 -2.11 1.54
CA SER A 119 -17.17 -2.45 2.83
C SER A 119 -17.74 -1.22 3.56
N SER A 120 -18.47 -1.46 4.65
CA SER A 120 -18.97 -0.39 5.53
C SER A 120 -17.92 0.09 6.56
N ARG A 121 -16.66 -0.33 6.44
CA ARG A 121 -15.59 0.05 7.38
C ARG A 121 -15.30 1.54 7.36
N TRP A 122 -15.31 2.14 6.16
CA TRP A 122 -14.95 3.54 5.94
C TRP A 122 -16.13 4.32 5.36
N ASP A 123 -16.19 5.62 5.67
CA ASP A 123 -17.22 6.53 5.12
C ASP A 123 -16.89 6.96 3.68
N TRP A 124 -17.10 6.05 2.74
CA TRP A 124 -16.91 6.32 1.32
C TRP A 124 -17.90 7.35 0.77
N ALA A 125 -19.12 7.40 1.33
CA ALA A 125 -20.12 8.36 0.89
C ALA A 125 -19.71 9.81 1.25
N GLY A 126 -19.27 10.03 2.49
CA GLY A 126 -18.74 11.32 2.93
C GLY A 126 -17.49 11.72 2.16
N LEU A 127 -16.56 10.76 1.90
CA LEU A 127 -15.38 11.03 1.10
C LEU A 127 -15.74 11.46 -0.34
N LYS A 128 -16.69 10.81 -0.99
CA LYS A 128 -17.17 11.19 -2.32
C LYS A 128 -17.81 12.57 -2.35
N GLN A 129 -18.54 12.96 -1.28
CA GLN A 129 -19.08 14.32 -1.16
C GLN A 129 -17.96 15.36 -1.07
N GLN A 130 -16.91 15.10 -0.27
CA GLN A 130 -15.76 15.99 -0.20
C GLN A 130 -14.99 16.04 -1.52
N MET A 131 -14.84 14.90 -2.20
CA MET A 131 -14.20 14.82 -3.51
C MET A 131 -14.98 15.64 -4.57
N LYS A 132 -16.31 15.63 -4.55
CA LYS A 132 -17.12 16.50 -5.43
C LYS A 132 -16.90 17.97 -5.15
N LYS A 133 -16.67 18.34 -3.89
CA LYS A 133 -16.50 19.75 -3.48
C LYS A 133 -15.10 20.28 -3.76
N PHE A 134 -14.06 19.49 -3.50
CA PHE A 134 -12.66 19.94 -3.49
C PHE A 134 -11.83 19.30 -4.60
N GLY A 135 -12.29 18.21 -5.21
CA GLY A 135 -11.53 17.42 -6.17
C GLY A 135 -10.47 16.52 -5.50
N MET A 136 -9.49 16.12 -6.29
CA MET A 136 -8.31 15.35 -5.83
C MET A 136 -7.02 16.02 -6.27
N ARG A 137 -5.98 15.92 -5.43
CA ARG A 137 -4.65 16.47 -5.71
C ARG A 137 -3.78 15.56 -6.58
N ASN A 138 -4.07 14.27 -6.61
CA ASN A 138 -3.25 13.24 -7.25
C ASN A 138 -4.10 12.39 -8.20
N SER A 139 -3.58 12.10 -9.39
CA SER A 139 -4.29 11.31 -10.41
C SER A 139 -4.30 9.82 -10.13
N LEU A 140 -3.21 9.31 -9.54
CA LEU A 140 -3.03 7.92 -9.12
C LEU A 140 -2.55 7.90 -7.67
N LEU A 141 -2.89 6.87 -6.91
CA LEU A 141 -2.61 6.79 -5.48
C LEU A 141 -1.88 5.52 -5.09
N VAL A 142 -2.35 4.36 -5.53
CA VAL A 142 -1.84 3.05 -5.10
C VAL A 142 -1.25 2.31 -6.29
N ALA A 143 -0.05 1.76 -6.09
CA ALA A 143 0.60 0.85 -7.03
C ALA A 143 1.48 -0.12 -6.24
N LEU A 144 1.42 -1.40 -6.57
CA LEU A 144 2.21 -2.43 -5.90
C LEU A 144 3.52 -2.64 -6.65
N MET A 145 4.61 -2.13 -6.08
CA MET A 145 5.96 -2.31 -6.61
C MET A 145 6.65 -3.53 -5.96
N PRO A 146 7.70 -4.11 -6.58
CA PRO A 146 8.38 -5.32 -6.08
C PRO A 146 9.03 -5.19 -4.70
N THR A 147 9.48 -4.02 -4.28
CA THR A 147 10.13 -3.73 -2.98
C THR A 147 11.37 -4.59 -2.63
N ALA A 148 12.05 -5.16 -3.62
CA ALA A 148 13.12 -6.14 -3.46
C ALA A 148 14.21 -5.73 -2.43
N SER A 149 14.81 -4.55 -2.60
CA SER A 149 15.87 -4.05 -1.70
C SER A 149 15.32 -3.63 -0.34
N SER A 150 14.21 -2.90 -0.31
CA SER A 150 13.58 -2.42 0.93
C SER A 150 13.12 -3.58 1.81
N ALA A 151 12.49 -4.59 1.21
CA ALA A 151 12.05 -5.78 1.93
C ALA A 151 13.23 -6.56 2.51
N SER A 152 14.34 -6.64 1.76
CA SER A 152 15.58 -7.27 2.23
C SER A 152 16.18 -6.54 3.43
N ILE A 153 16.24 -5.20 3.38
CA ILE A 153 16.80 -4.37 4.47
C ILE A 153 15.95 -4.51 5.74
N LEU A 154 14.63 -4.51 5.60
CA LEU A 154 13.70 -4.59 6.73
C LEU A 154 13.43 -6.03 7.20
N GLY A 155 13.92 -7.05 6.47
CA GLY A 155 13.77 -8.45 6.83
C GLY A 155 12.35 -8.98 6.78
N ASN A 156 11.54 -8.50 5.82
CA ASN A 156 10.20 -8.98 5.52
C ASN A 156 10.08 -9.50 4.08
N THR A 157 8.89 -10.01 3.71
CA THR A 157 8.62 -10.48 2.35
C THR A 157 8.42 -9.31 1.38
N GLU A 158 8.72 -9.56 0.11
CA GLU A 158 8.60 -8.56 -0.94
C GLU A 158 7.13 -8.32 -1.28
N SER A 159 6.73 -7.06 -1.35
CA SER A 159 5.39 -6.62 -1.76
C SER A 159 4.28 -7.47 -1.11
N PHE A 160 3.42 -8.06 -1.92
CA PHE A 160 2.35 -8.99 -1.53
C PHE A 160 2.72 -10.47 -1.76
N GLU A 161 3.98 -10.74 -2.16
CA GLU A 161 4.42 -12.07 -2.54
C GLU A 161 4.40 -13.07 -1.36
N PRO A 162 4.00 -14.32 -1.60
CA PRO A 162 4.12 -15.36 -0.61
C PRO A 162 5.60 -15.71 -0.37
N ARG A 163 5.89 -16.29 0.78
CA ARG A 163 7.20 -16.87 1.03
C ARG A 163 7.35 -18.18 0.25
N THR A 164 8.27 -18.20 -0.71
CA THR A 164 8.47 -19.36 -1.63
C THR A 164 9.20 -20.54 -0.99
N SER A 165 10.03 -20.28 0.04
CA SER A 165 10.75 -21.32 0.78
C SER A 165 10.91 -20.92 2.24
N ASN A 166 10.92 -21.92 3.12
CA ASN A 166 11.18 -21.72 4.55
C ASN A 166 12.68 -21.61 4.87
N LEU A 167 13.53 -22.11 3.98
CA LEU A 167 14.98 -22.06 4.08
C LEU A 167 15.56 -21.88 2.69
N TYR A 168 16.41 -20.88 2.49
CA TYR A 168 17.08 -20.63 1.22
C TYR A 168 18.41 -19.89 1.43
N VAL A 169 19.28 -19.93 0.44
CA VAL A 169 20.54 -19.20 0.43
C VAL A 169 20.34 -17.93 -0.40
N ARG A 170 20.66 -16.79 0.20
CA ARG A 170 20.74 -15.51 -0.51
C ARG A 170 22.20 -15.22 -0.85
N ARG A 171 22.47 -15.08 -2.14
CA ARG A 171 23.79 -14.67 -2.65
C ARG A 171 23.79 -13.18 -2.92
N VAL A 172 24.76 -12.48 -2.36
CA VAL A 172 25.02 -11.06 -2.57
C VAL A 172 26.53 -10.84 -2.75
N LEU A 173 26.95 -9.64 -3.14
CA LEU A 173 28.37 -9.34 -3.36
C LEU A 173 29.26 -9.63 -2.14
N SER A 174 28.72 -9.48 -0.93
CA SER A 174 29.45 -9.72 0.33
C SER A 174 29.46 -11.18 0.78
N GLY A 175 28.79 -12.10 0.06
CA GLY A 175 28.78 -13.52 0.41
C GLY A 175 27.45 -14.21 0.27
N GLU A 176 27.36 -15.42 0.83
CA GLU A 176 26.16 -16.24 0.87
C GLU A 176 25.59 -16.29 2.30
N PHE A 177 24.29 -16.05 2.42
CA PHE A 177 23.60 -16.02 3.70
C PHE A 177 22.43 -16.99 3.69
N MET A 178 22.37 -17.86 4.69
CA MET A 178 21.25 -18.76 4.91
C MET A 178 20.10 -17.98 5.57
N ILE A 179 18.98 -17.90 4.88
CA ILE A 179 17.78 -17.21 5.35
C ILE A 179 16.71 -18.24 5.70
N MET A 180 16.21 -18.15 6.93
CA MET A 180 15.19 -19.03 7.45
C MET A 180 13.91 -18.26 7.78
N ASN A 181 12.77 -18.94 7.64
CA ASN A 181 11.47 -18.39 8.05
C ASN A 181 11.39 -18.27 9.58
N LYS A 182 11.57 -17.06 10.08
CA LYS A 182 11.55 -16.72 11.52
C LYS A 182 10.22 -17.07 12.22
N TYR A 183 9.11 -17.09 11.50
CA TYR A 183 7.80 -17.44 12.07
C TYR A 183 7.65 -18.94 12.27
N LEU A 184 8.11 -19.72 11.28
CA LEU A 184 8.17 -21.18 11.38
C LEU A 184 9.10 -21.60 12.52
N GLU A 185 10.30 -21.04 12.59
CA GLU A 185 11.25 -21.27 13.69
C GLU A 185 10.60 -21.04 15.05
N ARG A 186 9.95 -19.88 15.24
CA ARG A 186 9.25 -19.55 16.48
C ARG A 186 8.13 -20.54 16.80
N ALA A 187 7.34 -20.92 15.79
CA ALA A 187 6.26 -21.88 15.95
C ALA A 187 6.77 -23.28 16.35
N CYS A 188 7.87 -23.74 15.75
CA CYS A 188 8.51 -25.00 16.10
C CYS A 188 9.09 -24.98 17.51
N LYS A 189 9.79 -23.92 17.89
CA LYS A 189 10.31 -23.74 19.26
C LYS A 189 9.18 -23.75 20.30
N LYS A 190 8.10 -23.05 20.06
CA LYS A 190 6.94 -23.02 20.97
C LYS A 190 6.28 -24.40 21.15
N ARG A 191 6.40 -25.27 20.16
CA ARG A 191 5.83 -26.64 20.18
C ARG A 191 6.84 -27.72 20.55
N ASN A 192 8.06 -27.37 20.94
CA ASN A 192 9.17 -28.28 21.23
C ASN A 192 9.52 -29.20 20.03
N LEU A 193 9.32 -28.72 18.81
CA LEU A 193 9.66 -29.42 17.55
C LEU A 193 11.00 -28.96 16.97
N TRP A 194 11.71 -28.07 17.65
CA TRP A 194 13.01 -27.56 17.24
C TRP A 194 14.11 -28.36 17.95
N ASN A 195 14.46 -29.51 17.37
CA ASN A 195 15.49 -30.41 17.90
C ASN A 195 16.72 -30.39 17.00
N LYS A 196 17.89 -30.75 17.58
CA LYS A 196 19.11 -30.97 16.80
C LYS A 196 18.96 -32.18 15.90
#